data_4de11b32a5afd398e911835ef9bc0a03
#
_entry.id   4de11b32a5afd398e911835ef9bc0a03
#
_cell.length_a   1.000
_cell.length_b   1.000
_cell.length_c   1.000
_cell.angle_alpha   90.00
_cell.angle_beta   90.00
_cell.angle_gamma   90.00
#
_symmetry.space_group_name_H-M   'P 1'
#
loop_
_entity.id
_entity.type
_entity.pdbx_description
1 polymer ?
#
loop_
_entity_poly.entity_id
_entity_poly.type
_entity_poly.pdbx_seq_one_letter_code
_entity_poly.pdbx_strand_id
1 'polypeptide(L)'
;MNQVTPNNLEVGERIRNIREDLSMTRETFSEMIDISDVFLCQIERGERSLSIKTLCRIVAFTGASTDYILFGNSSSNNTINKINRILNKSSDNMLLYIYKIITASFSFFKAHEEKEK
;
A
#
# COMPACT_ATOMS: atom_id res chain seq x y z
N MET A 1 -4.85 -15.39 16.27
CA MET A 1 -5.71 -14.19 16.18
C MET A 1 -5.02 -13.14 15.35
N ASN A 2 -5.70 -12.60 14.36
CA ASN A 2 -5.12 -11.58 13.50
C ASN A 2 -4.95 -10.27 14.25
N GLN A 3 -3.79 -9.68 14.12
CA GLN A 3 -3.50 -8.39 14.72
C GLN A 3 -4.23 -7.30 13.92
N VAL A 4 -5.14 -6.60 14.59
CA VAL A 4 -5.91 -5.52 13.95
C VAL A 4 -5.31 -4.14 14.22
N THR A 5 -4.34 -4.06 15.13
CA THR A 5 -3.67 -2.81 15.47
C THR A 5 -2.29 -2.77 14.80
N PRO A 6 -1.96 -1.71 14.07
CA PRO A 6 -0.64 -1.59 13.47
C PRO A 6 0.45 -1.55 14.54
N ASN A 7 1.56 -2.20 14.26
CA ASN A 7 2.74 -2.20 15.12
C ASN A 7 3.60 -0.98 14.79
N ASN A 8 3.78 -0.07 15.74
CA ASN A 8 4.49 1.18 15.52
C ASN A 8 5.93 0.98 15.03
N LEU A 9 6.62 -0.02 15.54
CA LEU A 9 8.00 -0.29 15.15
C LEU A 9 8.08 -0.72 13.68
N GLU A 10 7.21 -1.63 13.28
CA GLU A 10 7.16 -2.10 11.89
C GLU A 10 6.67 -1.02 10.92
N VAL A 11 5.67 -0.25 11.33
CA VAL A 11 5.17 0.89 10.54
C VAL A 11 6.31 1.89 10.30
N GLY A 12 7.03 2.23 11.37
CA GLY A 12 8.16 3.17 11.28
C GLY A 12 9.25 2.68 10.35
N GLU A 13 9.57 1.40 10.40
CA GLU A 13 10.57 0.77 9.53
C GLU A 13 10.14 0.83 8.05
N ARG A 14 8.87 0.59 7.78
CA ARG A 14 8.34 0.67 6.41
C ARG A 14 8.39 2.09 5.86
N ILE A 15 8.06 3.07 6.69
CA ILE A 15 8.14 4.49 6.31
C ILE A 15 9.59 4.86 6.01
N ARG A 16 10.52 4.42 6.84
CA ARG A 16 11.94 4.63 6.60
C ARG A 16 12.38 4.01 5.28
N ASN A 17 11.96 2.78 4.99
CA ASN A 17 12.28 2.11 3.73
C ASN A 17 11.74 2.88 2.53
N ILE A 18 10.50 3.37 2.61
CA ILE A 18 9.92 4.21 1.55
C ILE A 18 10.76 5.45 1.33
N ARG A 19 11.17 6.13 2.41
CA ARG A 19 11.99 7.33 2.34
C ARG A 19 13.34 7.03 1.68
N GLU A 20 13.99 5.96 2.11
CA GLU A 20 15.30 5.57 1.57
C GLU A 20 15.21 5.17 0.10
N ASP A 21 14.15 4.47 -0.30
CA ASP A 21 13.90 4.12 -1.70
C ASP A 21 13.74 5.33 -2.58
N LEU A 22 13.21 6.43 -2.03
CA LEU A 22 13.11 7.71 -2.73
C LEU A 22 14.42 8.53 -2.67
N SER A 23 15.46 7.98 -2.03
CA SER A 23 16.74 8.64 -1.83
C SER A 23 16.62 10.00 -1.12
N MET A 24 15.70 10.06 -0.15
CA MET A 24 15.44 11.30 0.59
C MET A 24 16.01 11.24 2.01
N THR A 25 16.54 12.38 2.46
CA THR A 25 16.90 12.57 3.85
C THR A 25 15.63 12.75 4.69
N ARG A 26 15.72 12.56 6.01
CA ARG A 26 14.60 12.82 6.91
C ARG A 26 14.13 14.27 6.80
N GLU A 27 15.07 15.20 6.72
CA GLU A 27 14.74 16.64 6.58
C GLU A 27 13.89 16.91 5.36
N THR A 28 14.31 16.41 4.19
CA THR A 28 13.59 16.63 2.95
C THR A 28 12.21 15.93 3.00
N PHE A 29 12.17 14.70 3.45
CA PHE A 29 10.92 13.93 3.51
C PHE A 29 9.92 14.58 4.48
N SER A 30 10.39 15.01 5.65
CA SER A 30 9.52 15.67 6.64
C SER A 30 8.92 16.95 6.09
N GLU A 31 9.69 17.74 5.33
CA GLU A 31 9.17 18.93 4.67
C GLU A 31 8.07 18.60 3.66
N MET A 32 8.28 17.54 2.87
CA MET A 32 7.33 17.14 1.83
C MET A 32 5.99 16.66 2.40
N ILE A 33 5.99 16.08 3.60
CA ILE A 33 4.78 15.60 4.25
C ILE A 33 4.32 16.50 5.40
N ASP A 34 4.94 17.67 5.52
CA ASP A 34 4.56 18.75 6.46
C ASP A 34 4.51 18.30 7.92
N ILE A 35 5.58 17.64 8.38
CA ILE A 35 5.81 17.31 9.78
C ILE A 35 7.23 17.74 10.16
N SER A 36 7.51 17.80 11.47
CA SER A 36 8.85 18.11 11.93
C SER A 36 9.79 16.94 11.71
N ASP A 37 11.07 17.24 11.55
CA ASP A 37 12.12 16.22 11.45
C ASP A 37 12.16 15.33 12.70
N VAL A 38 12.00 15.93 13.87
CA VAL A 38 11.95 15.21 15.14
C VAL A 38 10.78 14.23 15.17
N PHE A 39 9.60 14.67 14.74
CA PHE A 39 8.41 13.81 14.70
C PHE A 39 8.61 12.64 13.74
N LEU A 40 9.17 12.89 12.56
CA LEU A 40 9.47 11.82 11.61
C LEU A 40 10.46 10.81 12.22
N CYS A 41 11.49 11.30 12.90
CA CYS A 41 12.47 10.45 13.56
C CYS A 41 11.79 9.52 14.58
N GLN A 42 10.88 10.08 15.37
CA GLN A 42 10.13 9.31 16.38
C GLN A 42 9.23 8.26 15.74
N ILE A 43 8.59 8.59 14.62
CA ILE A 43 7.77 7.63 13.86
C ILE A 43 8.65 6.49 13.33
N GLU A 44 9.78 6.82 12.72
CA GLU A 44 10.68 5.83 12.13
C GLU A 44 11.26 4.88 13.18
N ARG A 45 11.43 5.35 14.41
CA ARG A 45 11.92 4.54 15.53
C ARG A 45 10.82 3.75 16.25
N GLY A 46 9.58 3.97 15.88
CA GLY A 46 8.45 3.31 16.53
C GLY A 46 8.07 3.92 17.87
N GLU A 47 8.62 5.09 18.21
CA GLU A 47 8.34 5.79 19.45
C GLU A 47 7.00 6.51 19.47
N ARG A 48 6.46 6.80 18.29
CA ARG A 48 5.20 7.50 18.13
C ARG A 48 4.32 6.81 17.10
N SER A 49 3.02 6.84 17.37
CA SER A 49 2.03 6.34 16.41
C SER A 49 1.88 7.29 15.24
N LEU A 50 1.60 6.73 14.08
CA LEU A 50 1.29 7.48 12.88
C LEU A 50 -0.13 7.99 12.95
N SER A 51 -0.33 9.31 12.83
CA SER A 51 -1.67 9.88 12.74
C SER A 51 -2.27 9.63 11.36
N ILE A 52 -3.60 9.62 11.30
CA ILE A 52 -4.31 9.46 10.02
C ILE A 52 -3.91 10.58 9.05
N LYS A 53 -3.80 11.80 9.55
CA LYS A 53 -3.41 12.96 8.75
C LYS A 53 -2.02 12.78 8.12
N THR A 54 -1.06 12.31 8.90
CA THR A 54 0.30 12.07 8.42
C THR A 54 0.32 10.90 7.44
N LEU A 55 -0.43 9.84 7.72
CA LEU A 55 -0.56 8.70 6.82
C LEU A 55 -1.09 9.15 5.45
N CYS A 56 -2.14 9.95 5.42
CA CYS A 56 -2.70 10.46 4.17
C CYS A 56 -1.68 11.28 3.39
N ARG A 57 -0.89 12.08 4.08
CA ARG A 57 0.17 12.89 3.44
C ARG A 57 1.26 12.00 2.83
N ILE A 58 1.68 10.97 3.54
CA ILE A 58 2.67 10.02 3.05
C ILE A 58 2.15 9.30 1.81
N VAL A 59 0.94 8.78 1.85
CA VAL A 59 0.32 8.07 0.73
C VAL A 59 0.18 8.99 -0.48
N ALA A 60 -0.28 10.22 -0.27
CA ALA A 60 -0.44 11.18 -1.35
C ALA A 60 0.89 11.54 -2.01
N PHE A 61 1.93 11.69 -1.21
CA PHE A 61 3.25 12.08 -1.74
C PHE A 61 3.99 10.92 -2.39
N THR A 62 3.97 9.74 -1.77
CA THR A 62 4.80 8.61 -2.20
C THR A 62 4.10 7.63 -3.12
N GLY A 63 2.76 7.60 -3.10
CA GLY A 63 1.98 6.58 -3.80
C GLY A 63 2.02 5.21 -3.12
N ALA A 64 2.63 5.08 -1.96
CA ALA A 64 2.66 3.83 -1.22
C ALA A 64 1.26 3.46 -0.74
N SER A 65 0.97 2.15 -0.65
CA SER A 65 -0.34 1.72 -0.20
C SER A 65 -0.47 1.83 1.32
N THR A 66 -1.66 2.19 1.78
CA THR A 66 -2.00 2.22 3.20
C THR A 66 -1.80 0.84 3.84
N ASP A 67 -2.24 -0.20 3.15
CA ASP A 67 -2.11 -1.58 3.64
C ASP A 67 -0.66 -1.99 3.83
N TYR A 68 0.20 -1.60 2.91
CA TYR A 68 1.62 -1.86 3.05
C TYR A 68 2.20 -1.15 4.27
N ILE A 69 1.91 0.15 4.42
CA ILE A 69 2.46 0.95 5.52
C ILE A 69 2.02 0.39 6.87
N LEU A 70 0.73 0.11 7.03
CA LEU A 70 0.16 -0.28 8.32
C LEU A 70 0.38 -1.74 8.66
N PHE A 71 0.28 -2.64 7.69
CA PHE A 71 0.25 -4.08 7.95
C PHE A 71 1.30 -4.89 7.19
N GLY A 72 2.07 -4.24 6.32
CA GLY A 72 3.08 -4.93 5.54
C GLY A 72 2.50 -5.75 4.39
N ASN A 73 1.24 -5.55 4.07
CA ASN A 73 0.57 -6.27 2.99
C ASN A 73 0.96 -5.70 1.63
N SER A 74 2.24 -5.76 1.31
CA SER A 74 2.62 -5.56 -0.07
C SER A 74 2.25 -6.85 -0.78
N SER A 75 1.55 -6.72 -1.91
CA SER A 75 1.37 -7.86 -2.76
C SER A 75 2.74 -8.34 -3.20
N SER A 76 3.21 -9.43 -2.61
CA SER A 76 4.38 -10.12 -3.10
C SER A 76 4.06 -10.83 -4.41
N ASN A 77 2.78 -10.88 -4.79
CA ASN A 77 2.35 -11.48 -6.03
C ASN A 77 2.56 -10.47 -7.17
N ASN A 78 3.59 -10.74 -7.96
CA ASN A 78 3.97 -9.91 -9.09
C ASN A 78 2.85 -9.80 -10.14
N THR A 79 2.02 -10.84 -10.27
CA THR A 79 0.90 -10.86 -11.21
C THR A 79 -0.18 -9.86 -10.80
N ILE A 80 -0.51 -9.77 -9.51
CA ILE A 80 -1.46 -8.78 -9.01
C ILE A 80 -0.97 -7.37 -9.32
N ASN A 81 0.33 -7.12 -9.11
CA ASN A 81 0.91 -5.81 -9.41
C ASN A 81 0.81 -5.46 -10.89
N LYS A 82 1.01 -6.43 -11.78
CA LYS A 82 0.85 -6.25 -13.22
C LYS A 82 -0.59 -5.93 -13.59
N ILE A 83 -1.55 -6.64 -12.99
CA ILE A 83 -2.98 -6.39 -13.20
C ILE A 83 -3.35 -4.97 -12.74
N ASN A 84 -2.90 -4.57 -11.56
CA ASN A 84 -3.18 -3.24 -11.02
C ASN A 84 -2.65 -2.13 -11.91
N ARG A 85 -1.48 -2.31 -12.53
CA ARG A 85 -0.93 -1.34 -13.47
C ARG A 85 -1.84 -1.15 -14.69
N ILE A 86 -2.40 -2.23 -15.21
CA ILE A 86 -3.33 -2.18 -16.33
C ILE A 86 -4.60 -1.44 -15.92
N LEU A 87 -5.17 -1.79 -14.76
CA LEU A 87 -6.40 -1.19 -14.26
C LEU A 87 -6.24 0.31 -14.02
N ASN A 88 -5.10 0.72 -13.46
CA ASN A 88 -4.85 2.12 -13.15
C ASN A 88 -4.71 3.01 -14.41
N LYS A 89 -4.38 2.41 -15.55
CA LYS A 89 -4.24 3.12 -16.83
C LYS A 89 -5.51 3.06 -17.69
N SER A 90 -6.52 2.33 -17.23
CA SER A 90 -7.72 2.09 -18.02
C SER A 90 -8.77 3.17 -17.80
N SER A 91 -9.52 3.48 -18.86
CA SER A 91 -10.70 4.38 -18.78
C SER A 91 -11.83 3.69 -18.03
N ASP A 92 -12.82 4.47 -17.59
CA ASP A 92 -13.99 3.94 -16.89
C ASP A 92 -14.75 2.90 -17.74
N ASN A 93 -14.88 3.16 -19.06
CA ASN A 93 -15.53 2.21 -19.95
C ASN A 93 -14.74 0.91 -20.07
N MET A 94 -13.43 1.00 -20.12
CA MET A 94 -12.55 -0.17 -20.17
C MET A 94 -12.62 -0.95 -18.86
N LEU A 95 -12.65 -0.26 -17.73
CA LEU A 95 -12.77 -0.90 -16.41
C LEU A 95 -14.07 -1.68 -16.30
N LEU A 96 -15.18 -1.12 -16.77
CA LEU A 96 -16.47 -1.82 -16.77
C LEU A 96 -16.41 -3.09 -17.63
N TYR A 97 -15.80 -3.00 -18.79
CA TYR A 97 -15.61 -4.13 -19.69
C TYR A 97 -14.76 -5.23 -19.03
N ILE A 98 -13.65 -4.83 -18.42
CA ILE A 98 -12.74 -5.74 -17.69
C ILE A 98 -13.52 -6.42 -16.54
N TYR A 99 -14.31 -5.65 -15.80
CA TYR A 99 -15.12 -6.20 -14.71
C TYR A 99 -16.04 -7.31 -15.19
N LYS A 100 -16.71 -7.10 -16.34
CA LYS A 100 -17.59 -8.11 -16.90
C LYS A 100 -16.84 -9.38 -17.31
N ILE A 101 -15.65 -9.23 -17.88
CA ILE A 101 -14.82 -10.37 -18.27
C ILE A 101 -14.38 -11.16 -17.02
N ILE A 102 -13.91 -10.45 -15.99
CA ILE A 102 -13.44 -11.06 -14.76
C ILE A 102 -14.56 -11.84 -14.07
N THR A 103 -15.75 -11.25 -13.95
CA THR A 103 -16.86 -11.92 -13.27
C THR A 103 -17.30 -13.18 -14.00
N ALA A 104 -17.36 -13.14 -15.32
CA ALA A 104 -17.69 -14.32 -16.13
C ALA A 104 -16.62 -15.41 -15.99
N SER A 105 -15.35 -15.03 -16.06
CA SER A 105 -14.23 -15.97 -15.95
C SER A 105 -14.12 -16.57 -14.56
N PHE A 106 -14.38 -15.78 -13.52
CA PHE A 106 -14.31 -16.22 -12.15
C PHE A 106 -15.31 -17.35 -11.86
N SER A 107 -16.53 -17.23 -12.36
CA SER A 107 -17.55 -18.27 -12.21
C SER A 107 -17.12 -19.57 -12.90
N PHE A 108 -16.51 -19.47 -14.06
CA PHE A 108 -15.97 -20.63 -14.80
C PHE A 108 -14.86 -21.32 -14.02
N PHE A 109 -13.89 -20.56 -13.53
CA PHE A 109 -12.77 -21.11 -12.77
C PHE A 109 -13.22 -21.80 -11.49
N LYS A 110 -14.15 -21.20 -10.78
CA LYS A 110 -14.66 -21.76 -9.52
C LYS A 110 -15.33 -23.12 -9.75
N ALA A 111 -16.13 -23.22 -10.81
CA ALA A 111 -16.76 -24.47 -11.19
C ALA A 111 -15.72 -25.55 -11.55
N HIS A 112 -14.63 -25.14 -12.19
CA HIS A 112 -13.56 -26.04 -12.61
C HIS A 112 -12.75 -26.56 -11.41
N GLU A 113 -12.45 -25.70 -10.45
CA GLU A 113 -11.73 -26.08 -9.23
C GLU A 113 -12.54 -27.10 -8.41
N GLU A 114 -13.85 -26.92 -8.33
CA GLU A 114 -14.74 -27.85 -7.60
C GLU A 114 -14.75 -29.24 -8.22
N LYS A 115 -14.54 -29.35 -9.53
CA LYS A 115 -14.49 -30.63 -10.22
C LYS A 115 -13.17 -31.36 -10.03
N GLU A 116 -12.09 -30.66 -9.72
CA GLU A 116 -10.78 -31.23 -9.51
C GLU A 116 -10.56 -31.75 -8.09
N LYS A 117 -11.46 -31.45 -7.17
CA LYS A 117 -11.41 -31.98 -5.80
C LYS A 117 -12.03 -33.42 -5.74
#